data_fb07c9fd3852d16c6d6024ddb63bf8d4
#
_entry.id   fb07c9fd3852d16c6d6024ddb63bf8d4
#
_cell.length_a   1.000
_cell.length_b   1.000
_cell.length_c   1.000
_cell.angle_alpha   90.00
_cell.angle_beta   90.00
_cell.angle_gamma   90.00
#
_symmetry.space_group_name_H-M   'P 1'
#
loop_
_entity.id
_entity.type
_entity.pdbx_description
1 polymer ?
#
loop_
_entity_poly.entity_id
_entity_poly.type
_entity_poly.pdbx_seq_one_letter_code
_entity_poly.pdbx_strand_id
1 'polypeptide(L)'
;SLQLLGVYQKELVLPLARVLSNLGVKRGIVVYGNDGLDEVTVSSTNTMAEINNGKVTEYIFDPADLGFKRCSKADLVGGDAQENAQITTNILNGTERGSKRDAVVLNSAVSLYLGGKGSIKECAALAEETIDSGRAYEKLQQLVKLSNM
;
A
#
# COMPACT_ATOMS: atom_id res chain seq x y z
N SER A 1 -15.55 -7.52 7.58
CA SER A 1 -14.10 -7.65 7.43
C SER A 1 -13.57 -6.66 6.40
N LEU A 2 -12.29 -6.32 6.49
CA LEU A 2 -11.56 -5.44 5.56
C LEU A 2 -10.47 -6.26 4.88
N GLN A 3 -10.19 -6.03 3.60
CA GLN A 3 -9.16 -6.74 2.85
C GLN A 3 -8.50 -5.85 1.81
N LEU A 4 -7.17 -5.77 1.82
CA LEU A 4 -6.35 -5.32 0.69
C LEU A 4 -5.61 -6.54 0.16
N LEU A 5 -5.70 -6.80 -1.15
CA LEU A 5 -5.10 -7.95 -1.81
C LEU A 5 -4.40 -7.51 -3.08
N GLY A 6 -3.09 -7.74 -3.16
CA GLY A 6 -2.34 -7.60 -4.40
C GLY A 6 -2.38 -8.87 -5.24
N VAL A 7 -2.38 -8.72 -6.55
CA VAL A 7 -2.36 -9.83 -7.51
C VAL A 7 -1.29 -9.63 -8.57
N TYR A 8 -0.71 -10.72 -9.05
CA TYR A 8 0.41 -10.73 -9.99
C TYR A 8 -0.02 -10.68 -11.49
N GLN A 9 -1.34 -10.70 -11.75
CA GLN A 9 -1.93 -10.59 -13.09
C GLN A 9 -3.16 -9.72 -13.06
N LYS A 10 -3.30 -8.82 -14.04
CA LYS A 10 -4.41 -7.87 -14.14
C LYS A 10 -5.77 -8.56 -14.21
N GLU A 11 -5.83 -9.68 -14.94
CA GLU A 11 -7.06 -10.47 -15.17
C GLU A 11 -7.64 -11.06 -13.89
N LEU A 12 -6.83 -11.15 -12.81
CA LEU A 12 -7.26 -11.66 -11.51
C LEU A 12 -7.96 -10.59 -10.65
N VAL A 13 -7.81 -9.30 -10.97
CA VAL A 13 -8.31 -8.19 -10.13
C VAL A 13 -9.82 -8.31 -9.91
N LEU A 14 -10.60 -8.30 -10.96
CA LEU A 14 -12.06 -8.33 -10.85
C LEU A 14 -12.61 -9.70 -10.36
N PRO A 15 -12.13 -10.85 -10.86
CA PRO A 15 -12.59 -12.14 -10.35
C PRO A 15 -12.33 -12.33 -8.85
N LEU A 16 -11.13 -11.99 -8.35
CA LEU A 16 -10.82 -12.15 -6.93
C LEU A 16 -11.59 -11.15 -6.05
N ALA A 17 -11.84 -9.93 -6.52
CA ALA A 17 -12.71 -9.01 -5.81
C ALA A 17 -14.15 -9.57 -5.64
N ARG A 18 -14.69 -10.22 -6.69
CA ARG A 18 -16.00 -10.91 -6.61
C ARG A 18 -15.98 -12.08 -5.64
N VAL A 19 -14.91 -12.89 -5.66
CA VAL A 19 -14.73 -14.00 -4.70
C VAL A 19 -14.71 -13.48 -3.28
N LEU A 20 -13.89 -12.46 -2.98
CA LEU A 20 -13.83 -11.86 -1.64
C LEU A 20 -15.18 -11.29 -1.20
N SER A 21 -15.90 -10.61 -2.10
CA SER A 21 -17.25 -10.12 -1.83
C SER A 21 -18.22 -11.25 -1.48
N ASN A 22 -18.20 -12.37 -2.23
CA ASN A 22 -19.03 -13.54 -1.98
C ASN A 22 -18.67 -14.25 -0.65
N LEU A 23 -17.40 -14.18 -0.24
CA LEU A 23 -16.91 -14.68 1.06
C LEU A 23 -17.26 -13.74 2.23
N GLY A 24 -17.96 -12.63 1.97
CA GLY A 24 -18.45 -11.72 3.00
C GLY A 24 -17.52 -10.58 3.37
N VAL A 25 -16.49 -10.29 2.57
CA VAL A 25 -15.69 -9.07 2.73
C VAL A 25 -16.58 -7.86 2.48
N LYS A 26 -16.71 -6.97 3.46
CA LYS A 26 -17.59 -5.80 3.38
C LYS A 26 -16.92 -4.61 2.69
N ARG A 27 -15.65 -4.40 2.96
CA ARG A 27 -14.83 -3.40 2.27
C ARG A 27 -13.48 -4.01 1.88
N GLY A 28 -13.07 -3.82 0.66
CA GLY A 28 -11.79 -4.36 0.18
C GLY A 28 -11.36 -3.73 -1.12
N ILE A 29 -10.10 -3.87 -1.43
CA ILE A 29 -9.52 -3.55 -2.73
C ILE A 29 -8.66 -4.73 -3.16
N VAL A 30 -8.85 -5.17 -4.40
CA VAL A 30 -7.90 -6.02 -5.11
C VAL A 30 -7.15 -5.13 -6.09
N VAL A 31 -5.81 -5.20 -6.07
CA VAL A 31 -4.96 -4.31 -6.84
C VAL A 31 -3.92 -5.05 -7.67
N TYR A 32 -3.63 -4.50 -8.83
CA TYR A 32 -2.52 -4.86 -9.70
C TYR A 32 -1.82 -3.58 -10.14
N GLY A 33 -0.54 -3.44 -9.83
CA GLY A 33 0.31 -2.40 -10.39
C GLY A 33 0.54 -2.67 -11.88
N ASN A 34 0.20 -1.71 -12.76
CA ASN A 34 0.31 -1.91 -14.20
C ASN A 34 1.76 -2.03 -14.72
N ASP A 35 2.74 -1.94 -13.83
CA ASP A 35 4.15 -2.30 -14.03
C ASP A 35 4.49 -3.75 -13.65
N GLY A 36 3.50 -4.54 -13.21
CA GLY A 36 3.64 -5.93 -12.84
C GLY A 36 3.85 -6.19 -11.34
N LEU A 37 3.68 -5.18 -10.48
CA LEU A 37 3.73 -5.37 -9.03
C LEU A 37 2.36 -5.82 -8.48
N ASP A 38 2.40 -6.71 -7.49
CA ASP A 38 1.25 -7.16 -6.72
C ASP A 38 0.96 -6.24 -5.51
N GLU A 39 1.23 -4.94 -5.68
CA GLU A 39 1.03 -3.88 -4.70
C GLU A 39 0.53 -2.61 -5.38
N VAL A 40 0.13 -1.61 -4.59
CA VAL A 40 -0.13 -0.27 -5.13
C VAL A 40 1.20 0.37 -5.50
N THR A 41 1.47 0.50 -6.80
CA THR A 41 2.74 1.04 -7.28
C THR A 41 2.69 2.55 -7.49
N VAL A 42 3.81 3.21 -7.24
CA VAL A 42 4.07 4.63 -7.60
C VAL A 42 4.76 4.78 -8.95
N SER A 43 5.25 3.68 -9.55
CA SER A 43 5.97 3.72 -10.84
C SER A 43 5.03 3.67 -12.05
N SER A 44 3.76 3.30 -11.85
CA SER A 44 2.75 3.18 -12.91
C SER A 44 1.36 3.53 -12.37
N THR A 45 0.35 3.46 -13.25
CA THR A 45 -1.05 3.38 -12.82
C THR A 45 -1.33 2.02 -12.18
N ASN A 46 -2.46 1.91 -11.52
CA ASN A 46 -2.91 0.67 -10.87
C ASN A 46 -4.30 0.30 -11.39
N THR A 47 -4.53 -0.97 -11.65
CA THR A 47 -5.88 -1.50 -11.86
C THR A 47 -6.40 -1.96 -10.51
N MET A 48 -7.53 -1.43 -10.07
CA MET A 48 -8.14 -1.71 -8.78
C MET A 48 -9.58 -2.17 -8.94
N ALA A 49 -10.01 -3.13 -8.12
CA ALA A 49 -11.43 -3.46 -7.94
C ALA A 49 -11.79 -3.27 -6.47
N GLU A 50 -12.66 -2.30 -6.20
CA GLU A 50 -13.13 -1.96 -4.87
C GLU A 50 -14.42 -2.69 -4.54
N ILE A 51 -14.47 -3.29 -3.36
CA ILE A 51 -15.62 -3.94 -2.75
C ILE A 51 -16.20 -2.98 -1.72
N ASN A 52 -17.49 -2.67 -1.85
CA ASN A 52 -18.22 -1.89 -0.87
C ASN A 52 -19.60 -2.49 -0.66
N ASN A 53 -19.77 -3.22 0.45
CA ASN A 53 -21.01 -3.87 0.86
C ASN A 53 -21.72 -4.67 -0.27
N GLY A 54 -20.97 -5.54 -0.95
CA GLY A 54 -21.46 -6.39 -2.03
C GLY A 54 -21.37 -5.78 -3.42
N LYS A 55 -21.17 -4.46 -3.54
CA LYS A 55 -20.92 -3.80 -4.82
C LYS A 55 -19.41 -3.88 -5.12
N VAL A 56 -19.06 -4.35 -6.33
CA VAL A 56 -17.69 -4.40 -6.84
C VAL A 56 -17.56 -3.43 -8.00
N THR A 57 -16.60 -2.52 -7.93
CA THR A 57 -16.34 -1.50 -8.97
C THR A 57 -14.87 -1.56 -9.37
N GLU A 58 -14.59 -1.76 -10.65
CA GLU A 58 -13.22 -1.71 -11.21
C GLU A 58 -12.92 -0.32 -11.74
N TYR A 59 -11.68 0.15 -11.51
CA TYR A 59 -11.20 1.45 -12.00
C TYR A 59 -9.69 1.46 -12.11
N ILE A 60 -9.18 2.47 -12.84
CA ILE A 60 -7.74 2.78 -12.89
C ILE A 60 -7.46 3.87 -11.86
N PHE A 61 -6.47 3.62 -11.01
CA PHE A 61 -5.98 4.56 -10.01
C PHE A 61 -4.59 5.06 -10.43
N ASP A 62 -4.43 6.37 -10.52
CA ASP A 62 -3.15 7.01 -10.80
C ASP A 62 -2.63 7.75 -9.56
N PRO A 63 -1.51 7.32 -8.95
CA PRO A 63 -0.89 8.02 -7.84
C PRO A 63 -0.51 9.47 -8.15
N ALA A 64 -0.25 9.79 -9.42
CA ALA A 64 0.07 11.16 -9.83
C ALA A 64 -1.07 12.15 -9.57
N ASP A 65 -2.33 11.69 -9.57
CA ASP A 65 -3.52 12.51 -9.23
C ASP A 65 -3.51 12.96 -7.77
N LEU A 66 -2.74 12.27 -6.90
CA LEU A 66 -2.55 12.62 -5.50
C LEU A 66 -1.26 13.41 -5.26
N GLY A 67 -0.46 13.67 -6.30
CA GLY A 67 0.80 14.40 -6.23
C GLY A 67 2.05 13.53 -6.06
N PHE A 68 1.94 12.20 -6.07
CA PHE A 68 3.11 11.33 -6.08
C PHE A 68 3.88 11.45 -7.40
N LYS A 69 5.20 11.54 -7.30
CA LYS A 69 6.06 11.58 -8.48
C LYS A 69 6.27 10.19 -9.05
N ARG A 70 6.15 10.05 -10.36
CA ARG A 70 6.53 8.82 -11.03
C ARG A 70 8.01 8.51 -10.79
N CYS A 71 8.29 7.26 -10.49
CA CYS A 71 9.65 6.73 -10.42
C CYS A 71 9.83 5.58 -11.42
N SER A 72 11.03 5.09 -11.57
CA SER A 72 11.27 3.85 -12.29
C SER A 72 11.00 2.64 -11.37
N LYS A 73 10.68 1.47 -11.94
CA LYS A 73 10.58 0.24 -11.16
C LYS A 73 11.90 -0.11 -10.44
N ALA A 74 13.05 0.27 -11.05
CA ALA A 74 14.36 0.06 -10.46
C ALA A 74 14.55 0.82 -9.14
N ASP A 75 13.89 1.96 -8.96
CA ASP A 75 13.96 2.75 -7.72
C ASP A 75 13.26 2.07 -6.54
N LEU A 76 12.41 1.07 -6.80
CA LEU A 76 11.65 0.31 -5.80
C LEU A 76 12.31 -1.02 -5.42
N VAL A 77 13.34 -1.44 -6.15
CA VAL A 77 14.01 -2.73 -5.91
C VAL A 77 14.67 -2.72 -4.53
N GLY A 78 14.42 -3.80 -3.78
CA GLY A 78 15.12 -4.09 -2.53
C GLY A 78 16.40 -4.88 -2.76
N GLY A 79 16.90 -5.51 -1.70
CA GLY A 79 18.08 -6.35 -1.71
C GLY A 79 17.87 -7.64 -0.91
N ASP A 80 18.90 -8.10 -0.25
CA ASP A 80 18.81 -9.22 0.68
C ASP A 80 18.05 -8.84 1.97
N ALA A 81 17.90 -9.77 2.89
CA ALA A 81 17.13 -9.56 4.13
C ALA A 81 17.73 -8.43 5.00
N GLN A 82 19.04 -8.30 5.04
CA GLN A 82 19.72 -7.27 5.82
C GLN A 82 19.54 -5.89 5.18
N GLU A 83 19.71 -5.79 3.87
CA GLU A 83 19.47 -4.57 3.10
C GLU A 83 18.01 -4.12 3.22
N ASN A 84 17.04 -5.03 3.10
CA ASN A 84 15.62 -4.73 3.23
C ASN A 84 15.24 -4.28 4.65
N ALA A 85 15.84 -4.87 5.69
CA ALA A 85 15.67 -4.41 7.07
C ALA A 85 16.21 -2.98 7.27
N GLN A 86 17.33 -2.65 6.64
CA GLN A 86 17.87 -1.29 6.68
C GLN A 86 17.00 -0.30 5.90
N ILE A 87 16.50 -0.68 4.71
CA ILE A 87 15.56 0.13 3.92
C ILE A 87 14.31 0.43 4.76
N THR A 88 13.71 -0.60 5.37
CA THR A 88 12.53 -0.45 6.23
C THR A 88 12.79 0.49 7.39
N THR A 89 13.92 0.32 8.07
CA THR A 89 14.37 1.18 9.18
C THR A 89 14.50 2.64 8.73
N ASN A 90 15.16 2.88 7.59
CA ASN A 90 15.39 4.21 7.05
C ASN A 90 14.09 4.91 6.62
N ILE A 91 13.14 4.16 6.07
CA ILE A 91 11.80 4.71 5.74
C ILE A 91 11.09 5.13 7.02
N LEU A 92 10.99 4.23 8.01
CA LEU A 92 10.18 4.45 9.20
C LEU A 92 10.78 5.45 10.19
N ASN A 93 12.12 5.63 10.19
CA ASN A 93 12.77 6.68 10.98
C ASN A 93 12.88 8.04 10.25
N GLY A 94 12.35 8.12 9.00
CA GLY A 94 12.29 9.35 8.22
C GLY A 94 13.58 9.76 7.52
N THR A 95 14.62 8.92 7.49
CA THR A 95 15.90 9.22 6.79
C THR A 95 15.80 8.93 5.28
N GLU A 96 15.00 7.94 4.85
CA GLU A 96 14.64 7.69 3.45
C GLU A 96 13.42 8.53 3.06
N ARG A 97 13.57 9.36 2.00
CA ARG A 97 12.53 10.28 1.53
C ARG A 97 12.19 10.14 0.05
N GLY A 98 12.71 9.09 -0.59
CA GLY A 98 12.52 8.84 -2.02
C GLY A 98 11.35 7.91 -2.32
N SER A 99 11.40 7.31 -3.50
CA SER A 99 10.32 6.49 -4.06
C SER A 99 9.93 5.30 -3.20
N LYS A 100 10.86 4.70 -2.45
CA LYS A 100 10.55 3.61 -1.52
C LYS A 100 9.64 4.07 -0.38
N ARG A 101 9.89 5.28 0.15
CA ARG A 101 8.99 5.89 1.15
C ARG A 101 7.62 6.19 0.54
N ASP A 102 7.58 6.72 -0.67
CA ASP A 102 6.32 7.02 -1.36
C ASP A 102 5.48 5.76 -1.57
N ALA A 103 6.10 4.63 -1.93
CA ALA A 103 5.42 3.34 -2.05
C ALA A 103 4.82 2.89 -0.71
N VAL A 104 5.55 3.01 0.41
CA VAL A 104 5.04 2.67 1.75
C VAL A 104 3.90 3.59 2.16
N VAL A 105 4.02 4.90 1.93
CA VAL A 105 2.97 5.88 2.22
C VAL A 105 1.71 5.54 1.42
N LEU A 106 1.83 5.27 0.13
CA LEU A 106 0.69 4.99 -0.75
C LEU A 106 -0.05 3.70 -0.35
N ASN A 107 0.66 2.60 -0.10
CA ASN A 107 0.06 1.35 0.34
C ASN A 107 -0.59 1.48 1.73
N SER A 108 0.04 2.24 2.63
CA SER A 108 -0.54 2.60 3.93
C SER A 108 -1.81 3.44 3.79
N ALA A 109 -1.82 4.40 2.86
CA ALA A 109 -2.97 5.26 2.58
C ALA A 109 -4.18 4.46 2.11
N VAL A 110 -3.99 3.51 1.18
CA VAL A 110 -5.06 2.62 0.71
C VAL A 110 -5.59 1.75 1.85
N SER A 111 -4.71 1.23 2.71
CA SER A 111 -5.11 0.46 3.88
C SER A 111 -5.91 1.28 4.90
N LEU A 112 -5.49 2.52 5.17
CA LEU A 112 -6.19 3.46 6.04
C LEU A 112 -7.55 3.90 5.46
N TYR A 113 -7.62 4.11 4.15
CA TYR A 113 -8.87 4.39 3.42
C TYR A 113 -9.88 3.26 3.61
N LEU A 114 -9.46 2.01 3.46
CA LEU A 114 -10.31 0.84 3.74
C LEU A 114 -10.77 0.81 5.20
N GLY A 115 -9.91 1.25 6.11
CA GLY A 115 -10.21 1.43 7.54
C GLY A 115 -11.14 2.61 7.86
N GLY A 116 -11.59 3.37 6.86
CA GLY A 116 -12.53 4.49 7.03
C GLY A 116 -11.91 5.75 7.62
N LYS A 117 -10.60 5.98 7.41
CA LYS A 117 -9.87 7.13 7.97
C LYS A 117 -9.92 8.39 7.09
N GLY A 118 -10.69 8.38 6.01
CA GLY A 118 -10.85 9.49 5.07
C GLY A 118 -10.64 9.06 3.62
N SER A 119 -10.50 10.00 2.70
CA SER A 119 -10.08 9.77 1.32
C SER A 119 -8.64 9.23 1.25
N ILE A 120 -8.25 8.61 0.14
CA ILE A 120 -6.86 8.12 -0.03
C ILE A 120 -5.86 9.27 0.12
N LYS A 121 -6.20 10.48 -0.33
CA LYS A 121 -5.35 11.67 -0.19
C LYS A 121 -5.14 12.07 1.28
N GLU A 122 -6.21 12.13 2.07
CA GLU A 122 -6.13 12.42 3.51
C GLU A 122 -5.37 11.30 4.25
N CYS A 123 -5.58 10.06 3.85
CA CYS A 123 -4.88 8.91 4.40
C CYS A 123 -3.39 8.90 4.04
N ALA A 124 -2.98 9.42 2.87
CA ALA A 124 -1.58 9.60 2.52
C ALA A 124 -0.91 10.62 3.46
N ALA A 125 -1.54 11.77 3.68
CA ALA A 125 -1.04 12.76 4.63
C ALA A 125 -0.94 12.19 6.06
N LEU A 126 -1.91 11.37 6.49
CA LEU A 126 -1.86 10.71 7.81
C LEU A 126 -0.72 9.69 7.89
N ALA A 127 -0.45 8.93 6.82
CA ALA A 127 0.67 8.00 6.76
C ALA A 127 2.01 8.73 6.84
N GLU A 128 2.18 9.83 6.08
CA GLU A 128 3.36 10.69 6.14
C GLU A 128 3.60 11.24 7.55
N GLU A 129 2.57 11.82 8.16
CA GLU A 129 2.64 12.33 9.55
C GLU A 129 3.03 11.22 10.53
N THR A 130 2.50 10.00 10.37
CA THR A 130 2.80 8.87 11.24
C THR A 130 4.27 8.46 11.15
N ILE A 131 4.86 8.51 9.96
CA ILE A 131 6.29 8.27 9.75
C ILE A 131 7.12 9.43 10.32
N ASP A 132 6.81 10.67 9.94
CA ASP A 132 7.59 11.86 10.29
C ASP A 132 7.57 12.17 11.79
N SER A 133 6.52 11.77 12.51
CA SER A 133 6.43 11.88 13.97
C SER A 133 7.21 10.77 14.72
N GLY A 134 7.77 9.78 14.03
CA GLY A 134 8.49 8.65 14.64
C GLY A 134 7.60 7.52 15.17
N ARG A 135 6.27 7.69 15.18
CA ARG A 135 5.32 6.67 15.70
C ARG A 135 5.41 5.33 14.96
N ALA A 136 5.65 5.37 13.65
CA ALA A 136 5.82 4.16 12.87
C ALA A 136 7.10 3.40 13.25
N TYR A 137 8.19 4.12 13.48
CA TYR A 137 9.47 3.53 13.91
C TYR A 137 9.37 2.93 15.33
N GLU A 138 8.74 3.64 16.26
CA GLU A 138 8.47 3.09 17.61
C GLU A 138 7.68 1.77 17.55
N LYS A 139 6.72 1.68 16.63
CA LYS A 139 5.93 0.45 16.43
C LYS A 139 6.78 -0.69 15.89
N LEU A 140 7.70 -0.42 14.95
CA LEU A 140 8.67 -1.41 14.49
C LEU A 140 9.53 -1.92 15.63
N GLN A 141 10.07 -1.03 16.48
CA GLN A 141 10.89 -1.42 17.64
C GLN A 141 10.11 -2.29 18.63
N GLN A 142 8.83 -1.98 18.87
CA GLN A 142 7.96 -2.82 19.72
C GLN A 142 7.77 -4.21 19.10
N LEU A 143 7.53 -4.29 17.79
CA LEU A 143 7.39 -5.57 17.07
C LEU A 143 8.66 -6.41 17.19
N VAL A 144 9.82 -5.83 16.92
CA VAL A 144 11.12 -6.51 17.03
C VAL A 144 11.32 -7.05 18.45
N LYS A 145 11.03 -6.24 19.47
CA LYS A 145 11.16 -6.67 20.87
C LYS A 145 10.25 -7.86 21.18
N LEU A 146 8.98 -7.83 20.77
CA LEU A 146 8.01 -8.88 21.04
C LEU A 146 8.30 -10.19 20.28
N SER A 147 8.82 -10.08 19.06
CA SER A 147 9.15 -11.26 18.23
C SER A 147 10.40 -12.01 18.67
N ASN A 148 11.24 -11.40 19.52
CA ASN A 148 12.46 -12.00 20.08
C ASN A 148 12.31 -12.42 21.56
N MET A 149 11.12 -12.41 22.10
CA MET A 149 10.77 -12.91 23.43
C MET A 149 10.35 -14.39 23.37
#